data_de9dabd2722dfe1afe89dd32f2f3b62d
#
_entry.id   de9dabd2722dfe1afe89dd32f2f3b62d
#
_cell.length_a   1.000
_cell.length_b   1.000
_cell.length_c   1.000
_cell.angle_alpha   90.00
_cell.angle_beta   90.00
_cell.angle_gamma   90.00
#
_symmetry.space_group_name_H-M   'P 1'
#
loop_
_entity.id
_entity.type
_entity.pdbx_description
1 polymer ?
#
loop_
_entity_poly.entity_id
_entity_poly.type
_entity_poly.pdbx_seq_one_letter_code
_entity_poly.pdbx_strand_id
1 'polypeptide(L)'
;MDAPIFTGNAAEGTTDLFETDYYGQPAYLTQSGQLYGEAMAMAMGKIYTFGPTFRAEKSKTRRHLSEFWMIEPEMAFCDIFENMDTIEAFLRAVVLEVIEKCPEELEVLGRDISKLQTISKTFPRLSYDEAVEILKGHKDVDGQNSIKVLEQDLLTVEMRITEVKADISSREAAITAGGMKKGEINFNQNKIDSQKQELKQLEEDQRNIPNWLKSARDFVYGNDFGGSDETVLTRLFDNPIMVYDWPHEIKAFYMKRNPEDPRFARGVDVLAPEGYGEIVGGGERETSEEWLVEKIKEHKLPMDVFQWYLDLRRYGSVPHAGFGLGLERLVAWVCKLDHVRETIPFPRYYGRLEP
;
A
#
# COMPACT_ATOMS: atom_id res chain seq x y z
N MET A 1 -8.34 11.54 -17.97
CA MET A 1 -9.66 12.20 -17.95
C MET A 1 -10.02 12.62 -16.53
N ASP A 2 -10.92 13.57 -16.37
CA ASP A 2 -11.45 13.91 -15.05
C ASP A 2 -12.71 13.07 -14.78
N ALA A 3 -12.77 12.45 -13.59
CA ALA A 3 -13.95 11.74 -13.13
C ALA A 3 -14.81 12.64 -12.24
N PRO A 4 -16.13 12.45 -12.13
CA PRO A 4 -16.99 13.17 -11.21
C PRO A 4 -16.55 12.97 -9.76
N ILE A 5 -16.51 14.06 -8.97
CA ILE A 5 -16.24 13.99 -7.53
C ILE A 5 -17.50 13.59 -6.74
N PHE A 6 -18.65 14.09 -7.15
CA PHE A 6 -19.94 13.66 -6.59
C PHE A 6 -20.45 12.43 -7.34
N THR A 7 -20.79 11.40 -6.60
CA THR A 7 -21.30 10.15 -7.16
C THR A 7 -22.54 9.69 -6.41
N GLY A 8 -23.42 8.98 -7.09
CA GLY A 8 -24.60 8.35 -6.48
C GLY A 8 -24.30 6.98 -5.86
N ASN A 9 -23.07 6.46 -5.98
CA ASN A 9 -22.73 5.09 -5.59
C ASN A 9 -21.31 4.96 -5.07
N ALA A 10 -21.08 3.91 -4.29
CA ALA A 10 -19.74 3.49 -3.86
C ALA A 10 -19.04 2.72 -4.97
N ALA A 11 -17.77 2.98 -5.20
CA ALA A 11 -16.92 2.11 -6.02
C ALA A 11 -16.48 0.87 -5.23
N GLU A 12 -16.21 1.03 -3.94
CA GLU A 12 -15.83 -0.04 -3.02
C GLU A 12 -16.95 -0.21 -1.98
N GLY A 13 -17.69 -1.32 -2.08
CA GLY A 13 -19.01 -1.50 -1.48
C GLY A 13 -19.11 -1.55 0.06
N THR A 14 -18.02 -1.53 0.80
CA THR A 14 -18.01 -1.73 2.27
C THR A 14 -17.46 -0.55 3.07
N THR A 15 -16.91 0.45 2.42
CA THR A 15 -16.33 1.63 3.09
C THR A 15 -17.36 2.70 3.34
N ASP A 16 -17.32 3.31 4.52
CA ASP A 16 -18.13 4.49 4.85
C ASP A 16 -17.87 5.60 3.82
N LEU A 17 -18.96 6.21 3.34
CA LEU A 17 -18.94 7.29 2.36
C LEU A 17 -19.12 8.64 3.09
N PHE A 18 -18.46 9.69 2.58
CA PHE A 18 -18.83 11.05 2.92
C PHE A 18 -20.07 11.46 2.14
N GLU A 19 -21.19 11.56 2.84
CA GLU A 19 -22.48 11.94 2.27
C GLU A 19 -22.66 13.46 2.24
N THR A 20 -23.30 13.96 1.19
CA THR A 20 -23.69 15.37 1.04
C THR A 20 -25.06 15.49 0.38
N ASP A 21 -25.71 16.64 0.54
CA ASP A 21 -26.91 16.99 -0.20
C ASP A 21 -26.57 17.51 -1.60
N TYR A 22 -27.15 16.89 -2.63
CA TYR A 22 -27.03 17.31 -4.01
C TYR A 22 -28.43 17.68 -4.56
N TYR A 23 -28.83 18.94 -4.34
CA TYR A 23 -30.13 19.45 -4.78
C TYR A 23 -31.33 18.63 -4.25
N GLY A 24 -31.29 18.21 -3.01
CA GLY A 24 -32.32 17.40 -2.38
C GLY A 24 -32.23 15.90 -2.61
N GLN A 25 -31.12 15.44 -3.17
CA GLN A 25 -30.80 14.02 -3.33
C GLN A 25 -29.49 13.69 -2.59
N PRO A 26 -29.36 12.49 -2.01
CA PRO A 26 -28.11 12.08 -1.42
C PRO A 26 -27.03 11.88 -2.51
N ALA A 27 -25.85 12.43 -2.30
CA ALA A 27 -24.66 12.19 -3.09
C ALA A 27 -23.48 11.93 -2.18
N TYR A 28 -22.46 11.34 -2.73
CA TYR A 28 -21.27 10.93 -1.98
C TYR A 28 -20.02 11.48 -2.65
N LEU A 29 -18.98 11.76 -1.85
CA LEU A 29 -17.67 12.03 -2.39
C LEU A 29 -17.04 10.73 -2.92
N THR A 30 -16.47 10.79 -4.11
CA THR A 30 -15.97 9.60 -4.81
C THR A 30 -14.83 8.90 -4.06
N GLN A 31 -14.87 7.58 -4.05
CA GLN A 31 -13.78 6.73 -3.53
C GLN A 31 -12.76 6.36 -4.62
N SER A 32 -13.14 6.53 -5.91
CA SER A 32 -12.33 6.16 -7.06
C SER A 32 -12.96 6.69 -8.35
N GLY A 33 -12.14 7.01 -9.34
CA GLY A 33 -12.58 7.31 -10.70
C GLY A 33 -12.82 6.07 -11.57
N GLN A 34 -12.57 4.87 -11.05
CA GLN A 34 -12.52 3.61 -11.80
C GLN A 34 -13.77 3.33 -12.63
N LEU A 35 -14.95 3.34 -12.01
CA LEU A 35 -16.18 2.94 -12.72
C LEU A 35 -16.48 3.83 -13.94
N TYR A 36 -16.21 5.14 -13.82
CA TYR A 36 -16.30 6.08 -14.95
C TYR A 36 -15.14 5.87 -15.94
N GLY A 37 -13.95 5.52 -15.43
CA GLY A 37 -12.79 5.16 -16.22
C GLY A 37 -13.02 3.95 -17.10
N GLU A 38 -13.67 2.89 -16.58
CA GLU A 38 -14.04 1.71 -17.34
C GLU A 38 -14.95 2.07 -18.53
N ALA A 39 -15.96 2.93 -18.30
CA ALA A 39 -16.84 3.39 -19.38
C ALA A 39 -16.07 4.12 -20.49
N MET A 40 -15.11 4.97 -20.11
CA MET A 40 -14.29 5.70 -21.07
C MET A 40 -13.25 4.81 -21.74
N ALA A 41 -12.73 3.80 -21.08
CA ALA A 41 -11.80 2.84 -21.66
C ALA A 41 -12.46 2.03 -22.79
N MET A 42 -13.77 1.71 -22.68
CA MET A 42 -14.52 1.07 -23.77
C MET A 42 -14.54 1.92 -25.06
N ALA A 43 -14.50 3.25 -24.93
CA ALA A 43 -14.52 4.16 -26.09
C ALA A 43 -13.12 4.55 -26.57
N MET A 44 -12.15 4.71 -25.65
CA MET A 44 -10.84 5.30 -25.93
C MET A 44 -9.69 4.28 -25.92
N GLY A 45 -9.94 3.05 -25.48
CA GLY A 45 -8.96 1.98 -25.36
C GLY A 45 -8.16 2.03 -24.06
N LYS A 46 -7.36 3.06 -23.85
CA LYS A 46 -6.57 3.25 -22.62
C LYS A 46 -6.77 4.66 -22.10
N ILE A 47 -7.10 4.77 -20.83
CA ILE A 47 -7.27 6.06 -20.16
C ILE A 47 -6.59 6.00 -18.77
N TYR A 48 -6.46 7.13 -18.14
CA TYR A 48 -6.24 7.21 -16.68
C TYR A 48 -7.03 8.39 -16.11
N THR A 49 -7.39 8.27 -14.84
CA THR A 49 -7.80 9.39 -13.99
C THR A 49 -6.64 9.78 -13.09
N PHE A 50 -6.55 11.05 -12.75
CA PHE A 50 -5.65 11.56 -11.71
C PHE A 50 -6.42 12.61 -10.93
N GLY A 51 -6.87 12.25 -9.76
CA GLY A 51 -7.80 13.09 -9.00
C GLY A 51 -7.90 12.75 -7.52
N PRO A 52 -8.58 13.62 -6.76
CA PRO A 52 -8.83 13.39 -5.36
C PRO A 52 -9.82 12.25 -5.15
N THR A 53 -9.59 11.46 -4.12
CA THR A 53 -10.46 10.39 -3.65
C THR A 53 -10.69 10.53 -2.16
N PHE A 54 -11.84 10.04 -1.67
CA PHE A 54 -12.31 10.29 -0.32
C PHE A 54 -12.76 8.98 0.32
N ARG A 55 -12.27 8.68 1.52
CA ARG A 55 -12.67 7.52 2.30
C ARG A 55 -12.98 7.90 3.73
N ALA A 56 -14.21 7.62 4.19
CA ALA A 56 -14.68 7.98 5.52
C ALA A 56 -14.29 6.96 6.62
N GLU A 57 -13.31 6.13 6.34
CA GLU A 57 -12.79 5.12 7.26
C GLU A 57 -12.26 5.73 8.56
N LYS A 58 -12.68 5.16 9.69
CA LYS A 58 -12.22 5.58 11.04
C LYS A 58 -10.85 4.95 11.37
N SER A 59 -9.92 4.98 10.43
CA SER A 59 -8.59 4.41 10.59
C SER A 59 -7.62 5.40 11.26
N LYS A 60 -6.78 4.88 12.18
CA LYS A 60 -5.71 5.64 12.83
C LYS A 60 -4.31 5.12 12.45
N THR A 61 -4.22 4.33 11.40
CA THR A 61 -2.93 3.77 10.96
C THR A 61 -2.04 4.82 10.30
N ARG A 62 -0.78 4.50 10.10
CA ARG A 62 0.20 5.35 9.41
C ARG A 62 -0.04 5.48 7.91
N ARG A 63 -0.94 4.66 7.33
CA ARG A 63 -1.14 4.50 5.87
C ARG A 63 -2.48 5.03 5.37
N HIS A 64 -3.28 5.72 6.23
CA HIS A 64 -4.62 6.18 5.88
C HIS A 64 -4.77 7.69 5.99
N LEU A 65 -5.37 8.25 4.95
CA LEU A 65 -5.90 9.60 4.87
C LEU A 65 -7.39 9.51 4.48
N SER A 66 -8.18 10.51 4.85
CA SER A 66 -9.59 10.61 4.44
C SER A 66 -9.76 11.27 3.07
N GLU A 67 -8.76 12.03 2.63
CA GLU A 67 -8.65 12.69 1.33
C GLU A 67 -7.23 12.49 0.82
N PHE A 68 -7.09 11.95 -0.38
CA PHE A 68 -5.81 11.63 -1.01
C PHE A 68 -5.95 11.58 -2.54
N TRP A 69 -4.85 11.51 -3.26
CA TRP A 69 -4.84 11.47 -4.72
C TRP A 69 -4.56 10.06 -5.24
N MET A 70 -5.29 9.69 -6.29
CA MET A 70 -5.05 8.43 -6.99
C MET A 70 -4.74 8.64 -8.47
N ILE A 71 -3.85 7.80 -8.98
CA ILE A 71 -3.63 7.60 -10.42
C ILE A 71 -4.26 6.26 -10.74
N GLU A 72 -5.28 6.27 -11.62
CA GLU A 72 -6.13 5.10 -11.87
C GLU A 72 -6.26 4.84 -13.39
N PRO A 73 -5.32 4.10 -13.99
CA PRO A 73 -5.44 3.65 -15.38
C PRO A 73 -6.51 2.57 -15.52
N GLU A 74 -7.26 2.64 -16.65
CA GLU A 74 -8.17 1.59 -17.12
C GLU A 74 -7.87 1.30 -18.58
N MET A 75 -7.74 0.02 -18.94
CA MET A 75 -7.22 -0.43 -20.21
C MET A 75 -8.13 -1.51 -20.81
N ALA A 76 -8.75 -1.21 -21.96
CA ALA A 76 -9.48 -2.19 -22.75
C ALA A 76 -8.51 -3.19 -23.42
N PHE A 77 -8.98 -4.41 -23.65
CA PHE A 77 -8.21 -5.53 -24.22
C PHE A 77 -6.97 -5.88 -23.40
N CYS A 78 -7.06 -5.80 -22.10
CA CYS A 78 -6.00 -6.04 -21.14
C CYS A 78 -6.43 -7.12 -20.15
N ASP A 79 -5.59 -8.11 -19.93
CA ASP A 79 -5.77 -9.13 -18.90
C ASP A 79 -4.97 -8.80 -17.63
N ILE A 80 -5.01 -9.70 -16.63
CA ILE A 80 -4.31 -9.49 -15.36
C ILE A 80 -2.79 -9.46 -15.54
N PHE A 81 -2.22 -10.22 -16.47
CA PHE A 81 -0.78 -10.30 -16.67
C PHE A 81 -0.25 -9.04 -17.37
N GLU A 82 -0.95 -8.56 -18.41
CA GLU A 82 -0.65 -7.29 -19.06
C GLU A 82 -0.83 -6.09 -18.12
N ASN A 83 -1.81 -6.18 -17.20
CA ASN A 83 -1.99 -5.19 -16.15
C ASN A 83 -0.79 -5.15 -15.19
N MET A 84 -0.32 -6.30 -14.72
CA MET A 84 0.89 -6.41 -13.90
C MET A 84 2.13 -5.88 -14.60
N ASP A 85 2.31 -6.18 -15.90
CA ASP A 85 3.41 -5.63 -16.70
C ASP A 85 3.35 -4.10 -16.77
N THR A 86 2.14 -3.56 -16.93
CA THR A 86 1.93 -2.10 -16.99
C THR A 86 2.23 -1.44 -15.63
N ILE A 87 1.78 -2.04 -14.52
CA ILE A 87 2.08 -1.56 -13.16
C ILE A 87 3.59 -1.52 -12.93
N GLU A 88 4.29 -2.62 -13.25
CA GLU A 88 5.73 -2.73 -13.08
C GLU A 88 6.47 -1.66 -13.90
N ALA A 89 6.13 -1.52 -15.18
CA ALA A 89 6.73 -0.52 -16.07
C ALA A 89 6.46 0.92 -15.56
N PHE A 90 5.25 1.19 -15.10
CA PHE A 90 4.87 2.50 -14.57
C PHE A 90 5.65 2.85 -13.29
N LEU A 91 5.66 1.96 -12.29
CA LEU A 91 6.39 2.18 -11.04
C LEU A 91 7.88 2.35 -11.29
N ARG A 92 8.45 1.51 -12.15
CA ARG A 92 9.86 1.59 -12.56
C ARG A 92 10.18 2.95 -13.17
N ALA A 93 9.38 3.40 -14.13
CA ALA A 93 9.57 4.68 -14.80
C ALA A 93 9.53 5.85 -13.81
N VAL A 94 8.51 5.90 -12.94
CA VAL A 94 8.34 6.98 -11.96
C VAL A 94 9.49 7.03 -10.96
N VAL A 95 9.86 5.88 -10.37
CA VAL A 95 10.92 5.84 -9.34
C VAL A 95 12.28 6.18 -9.93
N LEU A 96 12.62 5.68 -11.12
CA LEU A 96 13.88 6.01 -11.78
C LEU A 96 13.94 7.49 -12.16
N GLU A 97 12.84 8.08 -12.63
CA GLU A 97 12.75 9.52 -12.93
C GLU A 97 12.97 10.38 -11.67
N VAL A 98 12.42 9.96 -10.52
CA VAL A 98 12.65 10.65 -9.24
C VAL A 98 14.11 10.53 -8.81
N ILE A 99 14.73 9.37 -8.94
CA ILE A 99 16.16 9.18 -8.62
C ILE A 99 17.03 10.10 -9.48
N GLU A 100 16.70 10.25 -10.76
CA GLU A 100 17.45 11.08 -11.70
C GLU A 100 17.25 12.59 -11.47
N LYS A 101 16.00 13.00 -11.22
CA LYS A 101 15.64 14.43 -11.19
C LYS A 101 15.63 15.08 -9.83
N CYS A 102 15.55 14.30 -8.75
CA CYS A 102 15.41 14.80 -7.38
C CYS A 102 16.52 14.25 -6.44
N PRO A 103 17.79 14.15 -6.86
CA PRO A 103 18.85 13.57 -6.02
C PRO A 103 19.14 14.45 -4.78
N GLU A 104 19.05 15.76 -4.90
CA GLU A 104 19.30 16.70 -3.78
C GLU A 104 18.22 16.57 -2.71
N GLU A 105 16.95 16.46 -3.11
CA GLU A 105 15.82 16.28 -2.20
C GLU A 105 15.90 14.94 -1.47
N LEU A 106 16.25 13.86 -2.18
CA LEU A 106 16.44 12.55 -1.58
C LEU A 106 17.62 12.55 -0.57
N GLU A 107 18.71 13.26 -0.86
CA GLU A 107 19.83 13.41 0.06
C GLU A 107 19.41 14.18 1.33
N VAL A 108 18.68 15.29 1.20
CA VAL A 108 18.16 16.06 2.34
C VAL A 108 17.27 15.22 3.24
N LEU A 109 16.46 14.34 2.65
CA LEU A 109 15.60 13.39 3.37
C LEU A 109 16.38 12.20 3.97
N GLY A 110 17.66 12.05 3.65
CA GLY A 110 18.47 10.91 4.07
C GLY A 110 18.01 9.58 3.45
N ARG A 111 17.42 9.65 2.24
CA ARG A 111 16.97 8.44 1.52
C ARG A 111 18.15 7.67 0.96
N ASP A 112 18.27 6.41 1.35
CA ASP A 112 19.23 5.48 0.72
C ASP A 112 18.74 5.14 -0.70
N ILE A 113 19.36 5.78 -1.69
CA ILE A 113 19.02 5.60 -3.11
C ILE A 113 19.28 4.16 -3.58
N SER A 114 20.23 3.44 -2.98
CA SER A 114 20.54 2.05 -3.37
C SER A 114 19.33 1.13 -3.19
N LYS A 115 18.47 1.42 -2.19
CA LYS A 115 17.21 0.71 -1.94
C LYS A 115 16.16 0.98 -3.03
N LEU A 116 16.13 2.17 -3.60
CA LEU A 116 15.23 2.51 -4.71
C LEU A 116 15.74 1.96 -6.05
N GLN A 117 17.06 1.86 -6.25
CA GLN A 117 17.64 1.38 -7.51
C GLN A 117 17.28 -0.08 -7.80
N THR A 118 16.90 -0.85 -6.79
CA THR A 118 16.40 -2.23 -6.95
C THR A 118 15.17 -2.30 -7.85
N ILE A 119 14.42 -1.20 -8.00
CA ILE A 119 13.23 -1.08 -8.88
C ILE A 119 13.53 -1.46 -10.34
N SER A 120 14.79 -1.44 -10.77
CA SER A 120 15.22 -1.85 -12.10
C SER A 120 15.08 -3.35 -12.35
N LYS A 121 15.01 -4.16 -11.29
CA LYS A 121 14.82 -5.62 -11.37
C LYS A 121 13.34 -5.93 -11.59
N THR A 122 13.03 -7.11 -12.11
CA THR A 122 11.66 -7.63 -12.23
C THR A 122 11.01 -7.82 -10.86
N PHE A 123 9.75 -7.46 -10.75
CA PHE A 123 8.99 -7.64 -9.50
C PHE A 123 8.61 -9.12 -9.33
N PRO A 124 8.86 -9.72 -8.16
CA PRO A 124 8.32 -11.03 -7.85
C PRO A 124 6.80 -11.03 -7.91
N ARG A 125 6.23 -12.06 -8.55
CA ARG A 125 4.79 -12.29 -8.67
C ARG A 125 4.43 -13.54 -7.91
N LEU A 126 3.66 -13.40 -6.85
CA LEU A 126 3.26 -14.46 -5.94
C LEU A 126 1.75 -14.66 -6.07
N SER A 127 1.29 -15.89 -6.23
CA SER A 127 -0.12 -16.15 -5.99
C SER A 127 -0.45 -15.92 -4.50
N TYR A 128 -1.72 -15.66 -4.19
CA TYR A 128 -2.16 -15.54 -2.79
C TYR A 128 -1.77 -16.77 -1.96
N ASP A 129 -1.95 -17.98 -2.52
CA ASP A 129 -1.56 -19.23 -1.86
C ASP A 129 -0.06 -19.24 -1.53
N GLU A 130 0.77 -18.87 -2.51
CA GLU A 130 2.22 -18.81 -2.32
C GLU A 130 2.62 -17.77 -1.29
N ALA A 131 1.99 -16.59 -1.31
CA ALA A 131 2.23 -15.54 -0.34
C ALA A 131 1.85 -15.97 1.09
N VAL A 132 0.76 -16.71 1.27
CA VAL A 132 0.36 -17.28 2.57
C VAL A 132 1.38 -18.32 3.06
N GLU A 133 1.86 -19.20 2.20
CA GLU A 133 2.89 -20.19 2.57
C GLU A 133 4.19 -19.52 3.01
N ILE A 134 4.60 -18.45 2.31
CA ILE A 134 5.77 -17.62 2.69
C ILE A 134 5.51 -16.90 4.02
N LEU A 135 4.36 -16.25 4.17
CA LEU A 135 3.98 -15.50 5.37
C LEU A 135 4.06 -16.40 6.62
N LYS A 136 3.53 -17.61 6.53
CA LYS A 136 3.50 -18.57 7.64
C LYS A 136 4.83 -19.30 7.88
N GLY A 137 5.86 -19.03 7.06
CA GLY A 137 7.16 -19.69 7.16
C GLY A 137 7.15 -21.15 6.69
N HIS A 138 6.17 -21.55 5.89
CA HIS A 138 6.13 -22.88 5.29
C HIS A 138 6.96 -22.99 4.01
N LYS A 139 7.18 -21.85 3.35
CA LYS A 139 8.01 -21.71 2.14
C LYS A 139 9.09 -20.66 2.35
N ASP A 140 10.33 -21.01 2.01
CA ASP A 140 11.47 -20.10 2.05
C ASP A 140 11.59 -19.31 0.73
N VAL A 141 12.10 -18.08 0.80
CA VAL A 141 12.46 -17.22 -0.32
C VAL A 141 13.97 -17.03 -0.29
N ASP A 142 14.67 -17.46 -1.35
CA ASP A 142 16.14 -17.39 -1.47
C ASP A 142 16.87 -17.91 -0.22
N GLY A 143 16.34 -18.97 0.39
CA GLY A 143 16.87 -19.60 1.59
C GLY A 143 16.56 -18.86 2.90
N GLN A 144 15.74 -17.83 2.86
CA GLN A 144 15.28 -17.07 4.02
C GLN A 144 13.84 -17.45 4.38
N ASN A 145 13.59 -17.69 5.66
CA ASN A 145 12.30 -18.02 6.21
C ASN A 145 11.72 -16.82 6.96
N SER A 146 10.50 -16.40 6.64
CA SER A 146 9.86 -15.20 7.21
C SER A 146 9.86 -15.18 8.75
N ILE A 147 9.50 -16.29 9.36
CA ILE A 147 9.42 -16.42 10.82
C ILE A 147 10.82 -16.39 11.45
N LYS A 148 11.77 -17.16 10.89
CA LYS A 148 13.15 -17.21 11.41
C LYS A 148 13.90 -15.89 11.28
N VAL A 149 13.66 -15.15 10.17
CA VAL A 149 14.22 -13.81 9.99
C VAL A 149 13.72 -12.87 11.08
N LEU A 150 12.43 -12.86 11.38
CA LEU A 150 11.87 -12.02 12.44
C LEU A 150 12.37 -12.42 13.84
N GLU A 151 12.49 -13.72 14.11
CA GLU A 151 13.06 -14.20 15.38
C GLU A 151 14.51 -13.75 15.56
N GLN A 152 15.30 -13.81 14.50
CA GLN A 152 16.69 -13.35 14.50
C GLN A 152 16.78 -11.82 14.61
N ASP A 153 15.89 -11.09 13.91
CA ASP A 153 15.82 -9.63 14.01
C ASP A 153 15.52 -9.20 15.45
N LEU A 154 14.58 -9.87 16.13
CA LEU A 154 14.24 -9.56 17.52
C LEU A 154 15.47 -9.70 18.44
N LEU A 155 16.20 -10.81 18.31
CA LEU A 155 17.42 -11.02 19.09
C LEU A 155 18.48 -9.93 18.81
N THR A 156 18.64 -9.57 17.54
CA THR A 156 19.59 -8.53 17.13
C THR A 156 19.20 -7.16 17.69
N VAL A 157 17.92 -6.81 17.65
CA VAL A 157 17.38 -5.57 18.22
C VAL A 157 17.59 -5.52 19.72
N GLU A 158 17.32 -6.59 20.45
CA GLU A 158 17.50 -6.65 21.92
C GLU A 158 18.99 -6.48 22.33
N MET A 159 19.89 -7.15 21.61
CA MET A 159 21.33 -6.97 21.81
C MET A 159 21.74 -5.52 21.54
N ARG A 160 21.29 -4.95 20.42
CA ARG A 160 21.64 -3.59 20.03
C ARG A 160 21.10 -2.53 21.00
N ILE A 161 19.89 -2.70 21.52
CA ILE A 161 19.33 -1.84 22.58
C ILE A 161 20.25 -1.84 23.81
N THR A 162 20.73 -3.01 24.19
CA THR A 162 21.62 -3.16 25.35
C THR A 162 22.94 -2.42 25.14
N GLU A 163 23.57 -2.59 23.96
CA GLU A 163 24.82 -1.92 23.59
C GLU A 163 24.66 -0.39 23.54
N VAL A 164 23.61 0.10 22.87
CA VAL A 164 23.35 1.54 22.72
C VAL A 164 23.10 2.19 24.08
N LYS A 165 22.30 1.56 24.95
CA LYS A 165 22.07 2.06 26.33
C LYS A 165 23.36 2.11 27.14
N ALA A 166 24.22 1.11 27.02
CA ALA A 166 25.51 1.09 27.72
C ALA A 166 26.45 2.20 27.19
N ASP A 167 26.55 2.41 25.90
CA ASP A 167 27.39 3.46 25.31
C ASP A 167 26.88 4.87 25.66
N ILE A 168 25.57 5.12 25.64
CA ILE A 168 24.96 6.40 26.07
C ILE A 168 25.35 6.65 27.53
N SER A 169 25.15 5.68 28.44
CA SER A 169 25.46 5.82 29.85
C SER A 169 26.95 6.08 30.09
N SER A 170 27.83 5.40 29.36
CA SER A 170 29.28 5.61 29.41
C SER A 170 29.67 7.04 29.00
N ARG A 171 29.11 7.57 27.88
CA ARG A 171 29.37 8.92 27.42
C ARG A 171 28.83 9.99 28.36
N GLU A 172 27.62 9.81 28.88
CA GLU A 172 27.02 10.72 29.86
C GLU A 172 27.87 10.78 31.19
N ALA A 173 28.33 9.62 31.63
CA ALA A 173 29.23 9.54 32.77
C ALA A 173 30.59 10.25 32.52
N ALA A 174 31.17 10.07 31.34
CA ALA A 174 32.43 10.71 30.95
C ALA A 174 32.29 12.24 30.85
N ILE A 175 31.18 12.77 30.32
CA ILE A 175 30.88 14.20 30.31
C ILE A 175 30.75 14.74 31.74
N THR A 176 30.03 14.00 32.59
CA THR A 176 29.80 14.40 34.03
C THR A 176 31.08 14.37 34.86
N ALA A 177 31.99 13.45 34.60
CA ALA A 177 33.28 13.35 35.33
C ALA A 177 34.19 14.56 35.08
N GLY A 178 33.95 15.34 34.04
CA GLY A 178 34.70 16.55 33.73
C GLY A 178 36.08 16.26 33.11
N GLY A 179 36.83 17.31 32.82
CA GLY A 179 38.19 17.23 32.24
C GLY A 179 38.24 17.15 30.72
N MET A 180 37.11 17.03 30.02
CA MET A 180 37.02 17.01 28.56
C MET A 180 37.13 18.42 27.98
N LYS A 181 37.74 18.54 26.80
CA LYS A 181 37.71 19.78 26.03
C LYS A 181 36.31 20.01 25.44
N LYS A 182 35.95 21.27 25.20
CA LYS A 182 34.64 21.64 24.62
C LYS A 182 34.28 20.87 23.35
N GLY A 183 35.27 20.63 22.45
CA GLY A 183 35.06 19.83 21.24
C GLY A 183 34.71 18.36 21.50
N GLU A 184 35.33 17.74 22.52
CA GLU A 184 35.06 16.36 22.92
C GLU A 184 33.67 16.22 23.58
N ILE A 185 33.27 17.24 24.36
CA ILE A 185 31.94 17.30 24.98
C ILE A 185 30.89 17.38 23.83
N ASN A 186 31.07 18.28 22.87
CA ASN A 186 30.15 18.44 21.74
C ASN A 186 30.07 17.15 20.91
N PHE A 187 31.20 16.50 20.63
CA PHE A 187 31.21 15.23 19.90
C PHE A 187 30.42 14.14 20.64
N ASN A 188 30.66 13.98 21.96
CA ASN A 188 29.93 13.00 22.75
C ASN A 188 28.44 13.33 22.82
N GLN A 189 28.06 14.62 22.95
CA GLN A 189 26.66 15.02 22.97
C GLN A 189 25.96 14.71 21.64
N ASN A 190 26.56 15.02 20.50
CA ASN A 190 26.02 14.70 19.18
C ASN A 190 25.85 13.17 19.00
N LYS A 191 26.81 12.39 19.53
CA LYS A 191 26.71 10.92 19.50
C LYS A 191 25.55 10.41 20.37
N ILE A 192 25.38 10.95 21.57
CA ILE A 192 24.28 10.62 22.46
C ILE A 192 22.94 10.94 21.80
N ASP A 193 22.82 12.10 21.16
CA ASP A 193 21.57 12.52 20.50
C ASP A 193 21.23 11.61 19.33
N SER A 194 22.21 11.26 18.48
CA SER A 194 22.03 10.26 17.41
C SER A 194 21.65 8.89 17.94
N GLN A 195 22.30 8.42 19.01
CA GLN A 195 22.00 7.13 19.63
C GLN A 195 20.64 7.10 20.34
N LYS A 196 20.15 8.22 20.86
CA LYS A 196 18.80 8.33 21.40
C LYS A 196 17.73 8.21 20.29
N GLN A 197 18.01 8.71 19.10
CA GLN A 197 17.14 8.49 17.93
C GLN A 197 17.16 7.01 17.49
N GLU A 198 18.36 6.42 17.38
CA GLU A 198 18.51 4.98 17.09
C GLU A 198 17.76 4.13 18.10
N LEU A 199 17.92 4.43 19.41
CA LEU A 199 17.26 3.70 20.50
C LEU A 199 15.73 3.75 20.38
N LYS A 200 15.17 4.90 20.03
CA LYS A 200 13.72 5.04 19.82
C LYS A 200 13.23 4.10 18.74
N GLN A 201 13.94 4.00 17.61
CA GLN A 201 13.60 3.11 16.52
C GLN A 201 13.72 1.63 16.93
N LEU A 202 14.82 1.28 17.61
CA LEU A 202 15.01 -0.09 18.11
C LEU A 202 13.95 -0.52 19.12
N GLU A 203 13.52 0.38 20.00
CA GLU A 203 12.45 0.11 20.98
C GLU A 203 11.07 -0.01 20.29
N GLU A 204 10.87 0.67 19.16
CA GLU A 204 9.69 0.49 18.33
C GLU A 204 9.70 -0.89 17.64
N ASP A 205 10.83 -1.27 17.05
CA ASP A 205 10.99 -2.59 16.42
C ASP A 205 10.83 -3.73 17.45
N GLN A 206 11.40 -3.57 18.67
CA GLN A 206 11.23 -4.54 19.75
C GLN A 206 9.75 -4.74 20.13
N ARG A 207 8.92 -3.71 20.05
CA ARG A 207 7.46 -3.80 20.28
C ARG A 207 6.71 -4.40 19.10
N ASN A 208 7.14 -4.10 17.88
CA ASN A 208 6.42 -4.48 16.66
C ASN A 208 6.70 -5.91 16.22
N ILE A 209 7.95 -6.38 16.29
CA ILE A 209 8.33 -7.72 15.80
C ILE A 209 7.51 -8.84 16.46
N PRO A 210 7.26 -8.86 17.78
CA PRO A 210 6.38 -9.88 18.39
C PRO A 210 4.95 -9.86 17.84
N ASN A 211 4.42 -8.67 17.50
CA ASN A 211 3.09 -8.53 16.92
C ASN A 211 3.07 -9.07 15.47
N TRP A 212 4.12 -8.79 14.69
CA TRP A 212 4.28 -9.32 13.33
C TRP A 212 4.41 -10.84 13.33
N LEU A 213 5.22 -11.42 14.23
CA LEU A 213 5.33 -12.86 14.43
C LEU A 213 3.99 -13.50 14.78
N LYS A 214 3.24 -12.86 15.67
CA LYS A 214 1.91 -13.34 16.05
C LYS A 214 0.95 -13.28 14.87
N SER A 215 0.90 -12.15 14.14
CA SER A 215 0.03 -12.00 12.97
C SER A 215 0.30 -13.08 11.93
N ALA A 216 1.58 -13.30 11.57
CA ALA A 216 1.97 -14.28 10.58
C ALA A 216 1.62 -15.73 10.98
N ARG A 217 1.82 -16.08 12.27
CA ARG A 217 1.49 -17.43 12.79
C ARG A 217 0.00 -17.67 12.88
N ASP A 218 -0.76 -16.66 13.31
CA ASP A 218 -2.21 -16.75 13.53
C ASP A 218 -3.01 -16.46 12.25
N PHE A 219 -2.35 -16.12 11.13
CA PHE A 219 -3.02 -15.79 9.89
C PHE A 219 -3.97 -16.91 9.43
N VAL A 220 -5.20 -16.53 9.15
CA VAL A 220 -6.25 -17.44 8.68
C VAL A 220 -6.36 -17.32 7.17
N TYR A 221 -6.17 -18.44 6.47
CA TYR A 221 -6.34 -18.51 5.01
C TYR A 221 -7.73 -18.03 4.59
N GLY A 222 -7.80 -17.25 3.54
CA GLY A 222 -9.03 -16.62 3.03
C GLY A 222 -9.22 -15.18 3.49
N ASN A 223 -8.43 -14.69 4.44
CA ASN A 223 -8.45 -13.29 4.86
C ASN A 223 -7.56 -12.41 3.99
N ASP A 224 -7.82 -11.11 4.02
CA ASP A 224 -6.92 -10.10 3.46
C ASP A 224 -5.68 -9.93 4.34
N PHE A 225 -4.55 -9.52 3.75
CA PHE A 225 -3.35 -9.22 4.51
C PHE A 225 -3.51 -7.90 5.27
N GLY A 226 -3.31 -7.96 6.58
CA GLY A 226 -3.18 -6.75 7.38
C GLY A 226 -1.79 -6.13 7.21
N GLY A 227 -1.62 -4.89 7.65
CA GLY A 227 -0.32 -4.19 7.54
C GLY A 227 0.86 -4.90 8.23
N SER A 228 0.60 -5.74 9.23
CA SER A 228 1.62 -6.62 9.83
C SER A 228 2.04 -7.73 8.87
N ASP A 229 1.08 -8.35 8.20
CA ASP A 229 1.33 -9.45 7.28
C ASP A 229 2.08 -8.98 6.04
N GLU A 230 1.68 -7.84 5.48
CA GLU A 230 2.41 -7.17 4.39
C GLU A 230 3.84 -6.84 4.78
N THR A 231 4.07 -6.36 6.00
CA THR A 231 5.41 -6.06 6.51
C THR A 231 6.27 -7.32 6.60
N VAL A 232 5.70 -8.43 7.08
CA VAL A 232 6.41 -9.73 7.15
C VAL A 232 6.81 -10.22 5.77
N LEU A 233 5.88 -10.21 4.83
CA LEU A 233 6.13 -10.64 3.45
C LEU A 233 7.21 -9.79 2.78
N THR A 234 7.09 -8.48 2.85
CA THR A 234 7.98 -7.56 2.13
C THR A 234 9.40 -7.50 2.70
N ARG A 235 9.63 -7.93 3.94
CA ARG A 235 10.99 -8.02 4.52
C ARG A 235 11.91 -9.01 3.81
N LEU A 236 11.36 -9.97 3.09
CA LEU A 236 12.14 -10.96 2.33
C LEU A 236 12.53 -10.49 0.92
N PHE A 237 12.09 -9.30 0.52
CA PHE A 237 12.29 -8.79 -0.83
C PHE A 237 12.87 -7.36 -0.79
N ASP A 238 13.81 -7.12 -1.71
CA ASP A 238 14.36 -5.77 -1.90
C ASP A 238 13.48 -4.91 -2.84
N ASN A 239 12.64 -5.56 -3.67
CA ASN A 239 11.77 -4.95 -4.65
C ASN A 239 10.30 -4.99 -4.18
N PRO A 240 9.44 -4.15 -4.75
CA PRO A 240 7.99 -4.38 -4.66
C PRO A 240 7.63 -5.77 -5.14
N ILE A 241 6.70 -6.40 -4.47
CA ILE A 241 6.14 -7.70 -4.86
C ILE A 241 4.70 -7.53 -5.33
N MET A 242 4.26 -8.38 -6.22
CA MET A 242 2.87 -8.45 -6.68
C MET A 242 2.23 -9.70 -6.11
N VAL A 243 1.14 -9.54 -5.37
CA VAL A 243 0.31 -10.67 -4.93
C VAL A 243 -0.95 -10.70 -5.76
N TYR A 244 -1.23 -11.81 -6.43
CA TYR A 244 -2.35 -11.95 -7.35
C TYR A 244 -3.19 -13.21 -7.08
N ASP A 245 -4.34 -13.34 -7.75
CA ASP A 245 -5.31 -14.42 -7.54
C ASP A 245 -5.77 -14.51 -6.07
N TRP A 246 -6.37 -13.44 -5.60
CA TRP A 246 -6.91 -13.33 -4.25
C TRP A 246 -8.22 -14.12 -4.09
N PRO A 247 -8.56 -14.60 -2.89
CA PRO A 247 -9.89 -15.16 -2.62
C PRO A 247 -10.97 -14.19 -3.07
N HIS A 248 -11.92 -14.65 -3.90
CA HIS A 248 -12.90 -13.76 -4.52
C HIS A 248 -13.85 -13.11 -3.50
N GLU A 249 -14.03 -13.73 -2.34
CA GLU A 249 -14.95 -13.28 -1.29
C GLU A 249 -14.50 -11.96 -0.63
N ILE A 250 -13.19 -11.69 -0.62
CA ILE A 250 -12.60 -10.51 -0.01
C ILE A 250 -12.32 -9.37 -1.01
N LYS A 251 -12.48 -9.61 -2.31
CA LYS A 251 -12.28 -8.59 -3.34
C LYS A 251 -13.58 -7.92 -3.76
N ALA A 252 -13.45 -6.70 -4.30
CA ALA A 252 -14.58 -5.87 -4.72
C ALA A 252 -15.47 -6.58 -5.75
N PHE A 253 -16.75 -6.19 -5.79
CA PHE A 253 -17.80 -6.82 -6.61
C PHE A 253 -17.48 -6.84 -8.11
N TYR A 254 -16.68 -5.88 -8.58
CA TYR A 254 -16.33 -5.71 -9.99
C TYR A 254 -15.11 -6.53 -10.44
N MET A 255 -14.42 -7.21 -9.53
CA MET A 255 -13.26 -8.05 -9.89
C MET A 255 -13.71 -9.32 -10.61
N LYS A 256 -13.04 -9.62 -11.72
CA LYS A 256 -13.30 -10.82 -12.50
C LYS A 256 -12.92 -12.07 -11.70
N ARG A 257 -13.81 -13.05 -11.69
CA ARG A 257 -13.47 -14.39 -11.21
C ARG A 257 -12.43 -15.04 -12.08
N ASN A 258 -11.49 -15.76 -11.47
CA ASN A 258 -10.54 -16.57 -12.22
C ASN A 258 -11.30 -17.72 -12.92
N PRO A 259 -11.28 -17.80 -14.26
CA PRO A 259 -12.03 -18.82 -14.98
C PRO A 259 -11.49 -20.25 -14.77
N GLU A 260 -10.23 -20.38 -14.36
CA GLU A 260 -9.61 -21.69 -14.10
C GLU A 260 -9.91 -22.17 -12.68
N ASP A 261 -10.05 -21.25 -11.72
CA ASP A 261 -10.40 -21.55 -10.34
C ASP A 261 -11.31 -20.45 -9.76
N PRO A 262 -12.64 -20.67 -9.75
CA PRO A 262 -13.61 -19.66 -9.31
C PRO A 262 -13.53 -19.25 -7.83
N ARG A 263 -12.70 -19.91 -7.03
CA ARG A 263 -12.44 -19.49 -5.64
C ARG A 263 -11.65 -18.19 -5.58
N PHE A 264 -10.97 -17.82 -6.67
CA PHE A 264 -10.11 -16.65 -6.75
C PHE A 264 -10.69 -15.58 -7.68
N ALA A 265 -10.30 -14.33 -7.41
CA ALA A 265 -10.50 -13.20 -8.29
C ALA A 265 -9.16 -12.79 -8.92
N ARG A 266 -9.20 -12.34 -10.19
CA ARG A 266 -8.05 -11.80 -10.94
C ARG A 266 -7.66 -10.41 -10.42
N GLY A 267 -7.49 -10.27 -9.09
CA GLY A 267 -6.96 -9.10 -8.42
C GLY A 267 -5.46 -9.16 -8.29
N VAL A 268 -4.83 -7.99 -8.18
CA VAL A 268 -3.41 -7.83 -7.88
C VAL A 268 -3.19 -6.67 -6.92
N ASP A 269 -2.40 -6.88 -5.89
CA ASP A 269 -1.92 -5.82 -5.00
C ASP A 269 -0.39 -5.76 -5.07
N VAL A 270 0.16 -4.54 -5.09
CA VAL A 270 1.60 -4.32 -5.09
C VAL A 270 2.03 -3.84 -3.72
N LEU A 271 2.87 -4.63 -3.08
CA LEU A 271 3.40 -4.33 -1.76
C LEU A 271 4.83 -3.80 -1.89
N ALA A 272 5.04 -2.55 -1.46
CA ALA A 272 6.35 -1.93 -1.43
C ALA A 272 7.20 -2.48 -0.28
N PRO A 273 8.53 -2.63 -0.47
CA PRO A 273 9.44 -3.11 0.56
C PRO A 273 9.59 -2.10 1.72
N GLU A 274 10.45 -2.43 2.67
CA GLU A 274 10.76 -1.60 3.84
C GLU A 274 9.55 -1.32 4.76
N GLY A 275 8.49 -2.15 4.69
CA GLY A 275 7.30 -2.05 5.55
C GLY A 275 6.25 -1.04 5.09
N TYR A 276 6.37 -0.50 3.88
CA TYR A 276 5.35 0.43 3.35
C TYR A 276 4.06 -0.28 2.94
N GLY A 277 4.13 -1.57 2.56
CA GLY A 277 2.96 -2.38 2.22
C GLY A 277 2.28 -1.95 0.94
N GLU A 278 0.97 -2.11 0.86
CA GLU A 278 0.21 -1.87 -0.35
C GLU A 278 0.29 -0.42 -0.84
N ILE A 279 0.79 -0.22 -2.07
CA ILE A 279 0.84 1.06 -2.79
C ILE A 279 -0.04 1.08 -4.04
N VAL A 280 -0.35 -0.09 -4.60
CA VAL A 280 -1.23 -0.27 -5.77
C VAL A 280 -2.17 -1.42 -5.50
N GLY A 281 -3.46 -1.21 -5.79
CA GLY A 281 -4.46 -2.26 -5.89
C GLY A 281 -5.08 -2.26 -7.29
N GLY A 282 -5.32 -3.42 -7.89
CA GLY A 282 -5.86 -3.50 -9.24
C GLY A 282 -6.38 -4.88 -9.60
N GLY A 283 -6.72 -5.06 -10.87
CA GLY A 283 -7.15 -6.36 -11.37
C GLY A 283 -7.90 -6.29 -12.69
N GLU A 284 -8.24 -7.46 -13.18
CA GLU A 284 -9.10 -7.65 -14.33
C GLU A 284 -10.56 -7.46 -13.91
N ARG A 285 -11.34 -6.75 -14.73
CA ARG A 285 -12.71 -6.37 -14.44
C ARG A 285 -13.68 -7.43 -14.93
N GLU A 286 -14.77 -7.65 -14.19
CA GLU A 286 -15.80 -8.60 -14.58
C GLU A 286 -16.53 -8.11 -15.83
N THR A 287 -16.67 -8.99 -16.82
CA THR A 287 -17.32 -8.71 -18.10
C THR A 287 -18.71 -9.35 -18.24
N SER A 288 -19.07 -10.28 -17.34
CA SER A 288 -20.40 -10.87 -17.30
C SER A 288 -21.38 -9.99 -16.53
N GLU A 289 -22.50 -9.62 -17.18
CA GLU A 289 -23.60 -8.92 -16.51
C GLU A 289 -24.20 -9.78 -15.39
N GLU A 290 -24.38 -11.07 -15.60
CA GLU A 290 -24.98 -11.98 -14.66
C GLU A 290 -24.16 -12.06 -13.37
N TRP A 291 -22.83 -12.22 -13.50
CA TRP A 291 -21.92 -12.24 -12.36
C TRP A 291 -21.89 -10.91 -11.58
N LEU A 292 -21.91 -9.77 -12.28
CA LEU A 292 -21.99 -8.46 -11.64
C LEU A 292 -23.30 -8.29 -10.86
N VAL A 293 -24.44 -8.69 -11.45
CA VAL A 293 -25.74 -8.65 -10.78
C VAL A 293 -25.74 -9.51 -9.52
N GLU A 294 -25.15 -10.70 -9.57
CA GLU A 294 -25.01 -11.57 -8.41
C GLU A 294 -24.16 -10.91 -7.32
N LYS A 295 -23.00 -10.37 -7.69
CA LYS A 295 -22.08 -9.72 -6.76
C LYS A 295 -22.66 -8.45 -6.14
N ILE A 296 -23.35 -7.60 -6.90
CA ILE A 296 -24.03 -6.42 -6.38
C ILE A 296 -25.06 -6.84 -5.31
N LYS A 297 -25.78 -7.95 -5.53
CA LYS A 297 -26.74 -8.49 -4.54
C LYS A 297 -26.05 -9.06 -3.30
N GLU A 298 -24.97 -9.84 -3.46
CA GLU A 298 -24.17 -10.38 -2.36
C GLU A 298 -23.63 -9.28 -1.45
N HIS A 299 -23.10 -8.21 -2.06
CA HIS A 299 -22.60 -7.04 -1.36
C HIS A 299 -23.71 -6.10 -0.85
N LYS A 300 -24.99 -6.44 -1.11
CA LYS A 300 -26.17 -5.66 -0.69
C LYS A 300 -26.14 -4.20 -1.20
N LEU A 301 -25.57 -4.00 -2.38
CA LEU A 301 -25.51 -2.69 -3.01
C LEU A 301 -26.83 -2.35 -3.69
N PRO A 302 -27.23 -1.07 -3.77
CA PRO A 302 -28.47 -0.63 -4.42
C PRO A 302 -28.33 -0.82 -5.94
N MET A 303 -29.14 -1.69 -6.51
CA MET A 303 -29.06 -2.10 -7.94
C MET A 303 -29.31 -0.95 -8.90
N ASP A 304 -30.20 -0.03 -8.55
CA ASP A 304 -30.62 1.09 -9.38
C ASP A 304 -29.47 2.05 -9.71
N VAL A 305 -28.60 2.32 -8.75
CA VAL A 305 -27.44 3.22 -8.96
C VAL A 305 -26.34 2.60 -9.82
N PHE A 306 -26.35 1.26 -9.99
CA PHE A 306 -25.38 0.55 -10.84
C PHE A 306 -25.92 0.18 -12.22
N GLN A 307 -27.17 0.53 -12.56
CA GLN A 307 -27.76 0.13 -13.84
C GLN A 307 -26.91 0.58 -15.04
N TRP A 308 -26.42 1.81 -15.05
CA TRP A 308 -25.56 2.33 -16.10
C TRP A 308 -24.24 1.53 -16.23
N TYR A 309 -23.71 1.03 -15.12
CA TYR A 309 -22.49 0.22 -15.10
C TYR A 309 -22.74 -1.20 -15.63
N LEU A 310 -23.91 -1.78 -15.34
CA LEU A 310 -24.37 -3.04 -15.92
C LEU A 310 -24.60 -2.92 -17.43
N ASP A 311 -25.14 -1.79 -17.87
CA ASP A 311 -25.38 -1.51 -19.31
C ASP A 311 -24.08 -1.52 -20.12
N LEU A 312 -22.93 -1.20 -19.54
CA LEU A 312 -21.63 -1.37 -20.21
C LEU A 312 -21.37 -2.83 -20.61
N ARG A 313 -21.82 -3.79 -19.79
CA ARG A 313 -21.67 -5.23 -20.08
C ARG A 313 -22.72 -5.69 -21.10
N ARG A 314 -23.92 -5.20 -20.98
CA ARG A 314 -25.04 -5.55 -21.85
C ARG A 314 -24.82 -5.10 -23.31
N TYR A 315 -24.26 -3.92 -23.51
CA TYR A 315 -24.17 -3.29 -24.83
C TYR A 315 -22.78 -3.38 -25.48
N GLY A 316 -21.80 -4.00 -24.88
CA GLY A 316 -20.54 -4.26 -25.57
C GLY A 316 -19.29 -4.15 -24.72
N SER A 317 -19.20 -4.91 -23.65
CA SER A 317 -17.95 -5.02 -22.89
C SER A 317 -16.88 -5.81 -23.64
N VAL A 318 -15.61 -5.46 -23.38
CA VAL A 318 -14.43 -6.22 -23.77
C VAL A 318 -13.64 -6.59 -22.50
N PRO A 319 -12.77 -7.60 -22.54
CA PRO A 319 -11.81 -7.82 -21.46
C PRO A 319 -11.06 -6.54 -21.17
N HIS A 320 -10.98 -6.15 -19.90
CA HIS A 320 -10.29 -4.95 -19.48
C HIS A 320 -9.78 -5.07 -18.06
N ALA A 321 -8.74 -4.32 -17.76
CA ALA A 321 -8.09 -4.32 -16.48
C ALA A 321 -7.59 -2.91 -16.13
N GLY A 322 -7.38 -2.67 -14.85
CA GLY A 322 -6.85 -1.41 -14.38
C GLY A 322 -6.30 -1.52 -12.97
N PHE A 323 -5.78 -0.42 -12.48
CA PHE A 323 -5.24 -0.34 -11.13
C PHE A 323 -5.38 1.06 -10.55
N GLY A 324 -5.37 1.17 -9.24
CA GLY A 324 -5.30 2.43 -8.51
C GLY A 324 -3.99 2.52 -7.74
N LEU A 325 -3.24 3.60 -7.94
CA LEU A 325 -2.05 3.93 -7.18
C LEU A 325 -2.34 5.12 -6.27
N GLY A 326 -2.17 4.93 -4.96
CA GLY A 326 -2.22 6.01 -3.98
C GLY A 326 -0.95 6.85 -4.03
N LEU A 327 -1.06 8.13 -4.46
CA LEU A 327 0.09 9.01 -4.62
C LEU A 327 0.85 9.19 -3.32
N GLU A 328 0.15 9.42 -2.21
CA GLU A 328 0.75 9.65 -0.90
C GLU A 328 1.47 8.41 -0.37
N ARG A 329 0.96 7.22 -0.66
CA ARG A 329 1.65 5.96 -0.32
C ARG A 329 2.94 5.79 -1.12
N LEU A 330 2.92 6.10 -2.42
CA LEU A 330 4.12 6.10 -3.27
C LEU A 330 5.16 7.10 -2.77
N VAL A 331 4.75 8.35 -2.50
CA VAL A 331 5.64 9.40 -1.98
C VAL A 331 6.24 8.99 -0.63
N ALA A 332 5.43 8.43 0.28
CA ALA A 332 5.92 7.97 1.57
C ALA A 332 7.02 6.91 1.41
N TRP A 333 6.83 5.94 0.53
CA TRP A 333 7.85 4.91 0.27
C TRP A 333 9.11 5.51 -0.37
N VAL A 334 8.96 6.27 -1.46
CA VAL A 334 10.10 6.83 -2.19
C VAL A 334 10.93 7.77 -1.31
N CYS A 335 10.28 8.60 -0.51
CA CYS A 335 10.91 9.56 0.39
C CYS A 335 11.28 8.99 1.78
N LYS A 336 10.94 7.73 2.06
CA LYS A 336 11.17 7.08 3.36
C LYS A 336 10.52 7.84 4.53
N LEU A 337 9.26 8.25 4.37
CA LEU A 337 8.50 8.93 5.40
C LEU A 337 7.79 7.92 6.31
N ASP A 338 7.73 8.20 7.60
CA ASP A 338 7.12 7.29 8.57
C ASP A 338 5.60 7.26 8.47
N HIS A 339 4.99 8.31 7.93
CA HIS A 339 3.54 8.47 7.90
C HIS A 339 3.07 9.18 6.63
N VAL A 340 2.02 8.69 5.97
CA VAL A 340 1.41 9.34 4.79
C VAL A 340 0.94 10.79 5.04
N ARG A 341 0.74 11.19 6.30
CA ARG A 341 0.42 12.58 6.67
C ARG A 341 1.55 13.57 6.38
N GLU A 342 2.78 13.08 6.19
CA GLU A 342 3.96 13.90 5.90
C GLU A 342 4.13 14.16 4.42
N THR A 343 3.34 13.51 3.57
CA THR A 343 3.42 13.62 2.11
C THR A 343 2.69 14.84 1.55
N ILE A 344 1.78 15.44 2.31
CA ILE A 344 0.97 16.59 1.88
C ILE A 344 0.94 17.68 2.97
N PRO A 345 0.86 18.98 2.57
CA PRO A 345 0.88 20.09 3.53
C PRO A 345 -0.30 20.14 4.50
N PHE A 346 -1.49 19.72 4.05
CA PHE A 346 -2.73 19.79 4.81
C PHE A 346 -3.45 18.43 4.87
N PRO A 347 -2.91 17.45 5.63
CA PRO A 347 -3.48 16.12 5.66
C PRO A 347 -4.85 16.06 6.34
N ARG A 348 -5.80 15.38 5.69
CA ARG A 348 -7.13 15.07 6.23
C ARG A 348 -7.18 13.60 6.65
N TYR A 349 -7.56 13.36 7.89
CA TYR A 349 -7.68 12.01 8.44
C TYR A 349 -8.68 11.97 9.58
N TYR A 350 -9.04 10.78 10.02
CA TYR A 350 -10.02 10.61 11.08
C TYR A 350 -9.68 11.43 12.32
N GLY A 351 -10.58 12.36 12.67
CA GLY A 351 -10.44 13.28 13.81
C GLY A 351 -9.66 14.57 13.51
N ARG A 352 -9.26 14.83 12.24
CA ARG A 352 -8.64 16.09 11.82
C ARG A 352 -9.22 16.60 10.50
N LEU A 353 -9.90 17.72 10.55
CA LEU A 353 -10.45 18.46 9.41
C LEU A 353 -9.68 19.77 9.14
N GLU A 354 -9.18 20.40 10.19
CA GLU A 354 -8.47 21.68 10.10
C GLU A 354 -6.95 21.49 10.08
N PRO A 355 -6.19 22.48 9.58
CA PRO A 355 -4.73 22.47 9.54
C PRO A 355 -4.08 22.24 10.89
#